data_bb42022ff04f22bf83884b3941bfec84
#
_entry.id   bb42022ff04f22bf83884b3941bfec84
#
_cell.length_a   1.000
_cell.length_b   1.000
_cell.length_c   1.000
_cell.angle_alpha   90.00
_cell.angle_beta   90.00
_cell.angle_gamma   90.00
#
_symmetry.space_group_name_H-M   'P 1'
#
loop_
_entity.id
_entity.type
_entity.pdbx_description
1 polymer ?
#
loop_
_entity_poly.entity_id
_entity_poly.type
_entity_poly.pdbx_seq_one_letter_code
_entity_poly.pdbx_strand_id
1 'polypeptide(L)'
;MITRLENPAEAAELFGSFEDTMVLSCLSGIMGGVYAVAEWPLCSAAAVLGDFAFFAGQPSEELLRFRPDGRPYVLLTPQNDAWAAEIRRVFGKAASPRTRYAFEHSAEGFVPKDLQEMAERLPEGVTLSPIDEALYRRCLSEEWTRDFVSNYGTSEDFARMGLGFVALRGEELLAGASSYSSYPGGIEIEIDTRKDQRRQGLARACGARLMLECLERGLFPSW
;
A
#
# COMPACT_ATOMS: atom_id res chain seq x y z
N MET A 1 -18.45 18.99 -8.55
CA MET A 1 -17.35 18.55 -9.45
C MET A 1 -16.16 18.17 -8.59
N ILE A 2 -15.57 17.00 -8.84
CA ILE A 2 -14.38 16.54 -8.12
C ILE A 2 -13.13 17.06 -8.83
N THR A 3 -12.18 17.57 -8.05
CA THR A 3 -10.86 18.03 -8.53
C THR A 3 -9.75 17.36 -7.73
N ARG A 4 -8.62 17.08 -8.39
CA ARG A 4 -7.40 16.71 -7.72
C ARG A 4 -6.77 17.95 -7.10
N LEU A 5 -6.40 17.91 -5.84
CA LEU A 5 -5.69 19.01 -5.19
C LEU A 5 -4.25 19.07 -5.70
N GLU A 6 -3.82 20.26 -6.14
CA GLU A 6 -2.42 20.52 -6.51
C GLU A 6 -1.51 20.48 -5.27
N ASN A 7 -2.01 21.00 -4.16
CA ASN A 7 -1.37 20.90 -2.84
C ASN A 7 -2.19 19.99 -1.93
N PRO A 8 -1.88 18.68 -1.84
CA PRO A 8 -2.64 17.71 -1.03
C PRO A 8 -2.71 18.06 0.46
N ALA A 9 -1.69 18.79 0.98
CA ALA A 9 -1.62 19.18 2.39
C ALA A 9 -2.77 20.11 2.84
N GLU A 10 -3.45 20.78 1.91
CA GLU A 10 -4.63 21.60 2.21
C GLU A 10 -5.79 20.80 2.82
N ALA A 11 -5.84 19.48 2.56
CA ALA A 11 -6.83 18.59 3.13
C ALA A 11 -6.41 17.98 4.49
N ALA A 12 -5.22 18.27 5.00
CA ALA A 12 -4.67 17.60 6.19
C ALA A 12 -5.59 17.71 7.42
N GLU A 13 -6.25 18.86 7.63
CA GLU A 13 -7.18 19.05 8.76
C GLU A 13 -8.39 18.11 8.66
N LEU A 14 -8.90 17.82 7.47
CA LEU A 14 -10.00 16.88 7.27
C LEU A 14 -9.60 15.45 7.66
N PHE A 15 -8.36 15.07 7.40
CA PHE A 15 -7.82 13.74 7.67
C PHE A 15 -7.23 13.59 9.07
N GLY A 16 -7.24 14.60 9.92
CA GLY A 16 -6.54 14.65 11.20
C GLY A 16 -6.73 13.46 12.16
N SER A 17 -7.79 12.66 12.00
CA SER A 17 -8.03 11.43 12.76
C SER A 17 -7.61 10.14 12.04
N PHE A 18 -7.11 10.22 10.82
CA PHE A 18 -6.59 9.08 10.09
C PHE A 18 -5.11 8.88 10.38
N GLU A 19 -4.78 7.82 11.07
CA GLU A 19 -3.39 7.37 11.33
C GLU A 19 -2.95 6.30 10.31
N ASP A 20 -3.43 6.40 9.06
CA ASP A 20 -3.10 5.45 7.99
C ASP A 20 -1.93 5.96 7.14
N THR A 21 -0.95 5.11 6.92
CA THR A 21 0.30 5.44 6.21
C THR A 21 0.07 5.82 4.75
N MET A 22 -0.96 5.25 4.10
CA MET A 22 -1.34 5.60 2.73
C MET A 22 -1.97 7.00 2.67
N VAL A 23 -2.72 7.41 3.69
CA VAL A 23 -3.20 8.81 3.82
C VAL A 23 -2.03 9.76 3.95
N LEU A 24 -1.04 9.43 4.80
CA LEU A 24 0.19 10.22 4.93
C LEU A 24 0.95 10.34 3.61
N SER A 25 1.04 9.25 2.84
CA SER A 25 1.63 9.26 1.50
C SER A 25 0.93 10.22 0.55
N CYS A 26 -0.40 10.17 0.49
CA CYS A 26 -1.21 11.06 -0.35
C CYS A 26 -1.07 12.53 0.06
N LEU A 27 -1.18 12.83 1.36
CA LEU A 27 -1.10 14.19 1.89
C LEU A 27 0.29 14.83 1.72
N SER A 28 1.35 14.02 1.78
CA SER A 28 2.73 14.48 1.52
C SER A 28 3.07 14.59 0.04
N GLY A 29 2.19 14.15 -0.85
CA GLY A 29 2.40 14.16 -2.30
C GLY A 29 3.45 13.14 -2.79
N ILE A 30 3.81 12.14 -1.97
CA ILE A 30 4.79 11.10 -2.35
C ILE A 30 4.14 10.14 -3.35
N MET A 31 2.99 9.57 -3.01
CA MET A 31 2.26 8.65 -3.88
C MET A 31 0.76 8.90 -3.77
N GLY A 32 0.00 8.41 -4.77
CA GLY A 32 -1.45 8.57 -4.81
C GLY A 32 -1.89 10.01 -5.12
N GLY A 33 -3.06 10.39 -4.61
CA GLY A 33 -3.60 11.73 -4.79
C GLY A 33 -4.73 12.05 -3.83
N VAL A 34 -4.95 13.33 -3.57
CA VAL A 34 -6.10 13.82 -2.82
C VAL A 34 -7.07 14.51 -3.76
N TYR A 35 -8.34 14.13 -3.65
CA TYR A 35 -9.44 14.61 -4.47
C TYR A 35 -10.51 15.22 -3.57
N ALA A 36 -11.05 16.36 -3.96
CA ALA A 36 -12.05 17.06 -3.16
C ALA A 36 -13.21 17.56 -4.02
N VAL A 37 -14.36 17.76 -3.39
CA VAL A 37 -15.42 18.56 -3.99
C VAL A 37 -14.94 20.00 -4.13
N ALA A 38 -15.14 20.60 -5.32
CA ALA A 38 -14.67 21.96 -5.62
C ALA A 38 -15.51 23.01 -4.87
N GLU A 39 -15.33 23.07 -3.55
CA GLU A 39 -15.97 23.99 -2.60
C GLU A 39 -14.90 24.57 -1.67
N TRP A 40 -15.09 25.82 -1.25
CA TRP A 40 -14.20 26.44 -0.28
C TRP A 40 -14.99 27.08 0.87
N PRO A 41 -14.66 26.79 2.15
CA PRO A 41 -13.57 25.91 2.61
C PRO A 41 -13.82 24.44 2.26
N LEU A 42 -12.73 23.66 2.15
CA LEU A 42 -12.82 22.21 1.90
C LEU A 42 -13.62 21.52 3.01
N CYS A 43 -14.71 20.84 2.62
CA CYS A 43 -15.59 20.13 3.55
C CYS A 43 -15.51 18.60 3.39
N SER A 44 -15.08 18.11 2.24
CA SER A 44 -15.04 16.70 1.87
C SER A 44 -13.83 16.39 1.01
N ALA A 45 -13.09 15.33 1.33
CA ALA A 45 -11.97 14.87 0.53
C ALA A 45 -11.84 13.34 0.53
N ALA A 46 -11.16 12.83 -0.51
CA ALA A 46 -10.74 11.42 -0.61
C ALA A 46 -9.25 11.35 -0.92
N ALA A 47 -8.49 10.63 -0.10
CA ALA A 47 -7.13 10.21 -0.41
C ALA A 47 -7.19 8.87 -1.13
N VAL A 48 -6.59 8.77 -2.32
CA VAL A 48 -6.66 7.58 -3.18
C VAL A 48 -5.25 7.10 -3.50
N LEU A 49 -4.96 5.86 -3.14
CA LEU A 49 -3.70 5.19 -3.44
C LEU A 49 -3.95 3.71 -3.69
N GLY A 50 -3.45 3.20 -4.80
CA GLY A 50 -3.68 1.80 -5.18
C GLY A 50 -5.16 1.46 -5.25
N ASP A 51 -5.57 0.44 -4.52
CA ASP A 51 -6.96 -0.02 -4.44
C ASP A 51 -7.75 0.67 -3.31
N PHE A 52 -7.14 1.58 -2.58
CA PHE A 52 -7.73 2.23 -1.41
C PHE A 52 -8.21 3.64 -1.72
N ALA A 53 -9.38 3.97 -1.16
CA ALA A 53 -9.89 5.32 -1.08
C ALA A 53 -10.32 5.61 0.37
N PHE A 54 -9.68 6.58 0.99
CA PHE A 54 -9.92 7.04 2.36
C PHE A 54 -10.74 8.32 2.31
N PHE A 55 -11.89 8.34 2.96
CA PHE A 55 -12.84 9.45 2.91
C PHE A 55 -12.86 10.21 4.22
N ALA A 56 -12.72 11.53 4.14
CA ALA A 56 -12.70 12.41 5.29
C ALA A 56 -13.61 13.64 5.12
N GLY A 57 -14.02 14.26 6.24
CA GLY A 57 -14.92 15.38 6.28
C GLY A 57 -16.38 14.98 6.13
N GLN A 58 -17.19 15.77 5.44
CA GLN A 58 -18.62 15.52 5.25
C GLN A 58 -18.86 14.45 4.17
N PRO A 59 -19.76 13.47 4.40
CA PRO A 59 -20.09 12.46 3.42
C PRO A 59 -20.58 13.05 2.09
N SER A 60 -20.02 12.53 0.98
CA SER A 60 -20.35 12.96 -0.38
C SER A 60 -20.49 11.75 -1.30
N GLU A 61 -21.69 11.56 -1.86
CA GLU A 61 -21.94 10.52 -2.86
C GLU A 61 -21.08 10.71 -4.11
N GLU A 62 -20.84 11.96 -4.52
CA GLU A 62 -20.00 12.28 -5.68
C GLU A 62 -18.57 11.75 -5.48
N LEU A 63 -17.95 11.94 -4.30
CA LEU A 63 -16.65 11.39 -3.96
C LEU A 63 -16.67 9.85 -3.90
N LEU A 64 -17.70 9.25 -3.30
CA LEU A 64 -17.81 7.80 -3.21
C LEU A 64 -17.88 7.12 -4.58
N ARG A 65 -18.46 7.78 -5.58
CA ARG A 65 -18.57 7.27 -6.95
C ARG A 65 -17.37 7.62 -7.82
N PHE A 66 -16.55 8.52 -7.38
CA PHE A 66 -15.38 8.97 -8.14
C PHE A 66 -14.31 7.86 -8.23
N ARG A 67 -13.75 7.69 -9.42
CA ARG A 67 -12.71 6.69 -9.72
C ARG A 67 -11.66 7.34 -10.61
N PRO A 68 -10.55 7.86 -10.05
CA PRO A 68 -9.56 8.58 -10.86
C PRO A 68 -8.91 7.68 -11.93
N ASP A 69 -8.75 6.39 -11.63
CA ASP A 69 -8.07 5.43 -12.51
C ASP A 69 -9.05 4.53 -13.29
N GLY A 70 -10.37 4.76 -13.15
CA GLY A 70 -11.40 3.91 -13.76
C GLY A 70 -11.42 2.47 -13.24
N ARG A 71 -10.84 2.18 -12.09
CA ARG A 71 -10.75 0.83 -11.51
C ARG A 71 -12.13 0.28 -11.17
N PRO A 72 -12.42 -0.98 -11.52
CA PRO A 72 -13.73 -1.58 -11.23
C PRO A 72 -13.93 -1.90 -9.74
N TYR A 73 -12.83 -2.07 -9.01
CA TYR A 73 -12.81 -2.42 -7.58
C TYR A 73 -12.03 -1.41 -6.78
N VAL A 74 -12.50 -1.11 -5.56
CA VAL A 74 -11.84 -0.21 -4.62
C VAL A 74 -12.22 -0.57 -3.18
N LEU A 75 -11.25 -0.45 -2.28
CA LEU A 75 -11.45 -0.55 -0.84
C LEU A 75 -11.80 0.83 -0.31
N LEU A 76 -13.05 0.99 0.16
CA LEU A 76 -13.56 2.25 0.70
C LEU A 76 -13.33 2.29 2.20
N THR A 77 -12.50 3.20 2.67
CA THR A 77 -12.16 3.35 4.08
C THR A 77 -12.82 4.61 4.64
N PRO A 78 -13.90 4.46 5.43
CA PRO A 78 -14.59 5.60 6.01
C PRO A 78 -13.83 6.14 7.23
N GLN A 79 -13.76 7.48 7.39
CA GLN A 79 -13.21 8.11 8.58
C GLN A 79 -14.04 7.85 9.83
N ASN A 80 -15.38 7.74 9.66
CA ASN A 80 -16.34 7.65 10.75
C ASN A 80 -17.63 6.95 10.31
N ASP A 81 -18.56 6.78 11.27
CA ASP A 81 -19.84 6.13 11.05
C ASP A 81 -20.74 6.84 10.02
N ALA A 82 -20.62 8.16 9.87
CA ALA A 82 -21.39 8.90 8.88
C ALA A 82 -20.97 8.52 7.46
N TRP A 83 -19.66 8.42 7.18
CA TRP A 83 -19.14 7.91 5.94
C TRP A 83 -19.50 6.43 5.71
N ALA A 84 -19.41 5.59 6.76
CA ALA A 84 -19.82 4.19 6.68
C ALA A 84 -21.31 4.03 6.35
N ALA A 85 -22.17 4.90 6.89
CA ALA A 85 -23.61 4.93 6.58
C ALA A 85 -23.84 5.35 5.13
N GLU A 86 -23.11 6.36 4.64
CA GLU A 86 -23.25 6.84 3.28
C GLU A 86 -22.76 5.79 2.26
N ILE A 87 -21.66 5.08 2.54
CA ILE A 87 -21.21 3.92 1.71
C ILE A 87 -22.33 2.88 1.60
N ARG A 88 -22.96 2.52 2.72
CA ARG A 88 -24.09 1.56 2.72
C ARG A 88 -25.28 2.08 1.93
N ARG A 89 -25.60 3.38 2.04
CA ARG A 89 -26.68 4.01 1.30
C ARG A 89 -26.44 3.97 -0.21
N VAL A 90 -25.22 4.34 -0.63
CA VAL A 90 -24.86 4.50 -2.06
C VAL A 90 -24.69 3.16 -2.76
N PHE A 91 -24.05 2.21 -2.13
CA PHE A 91 -23.67 0.93 -2.75
C PHE A 91 -24.55 -0.26 -2.33
N GLY A 92 -25.26 -0.16 -1.22
CA GLY A 92 -26.15 -1.22 -0.74
C GLY A 92 -25.43 -2.58 -0.68
N LYS A 93 -25.98 -3.57 -1.37
CA LYS A 93 -25.43 -4.93 -1.42
C LYS A 93 -24.13 -5.06 -2.23
N ALA A 94 -23.76 -4.04 -3.01
CA ALA A 94 -22.50 -4.05 -3.75
C ALA A 94 -21.28 -3.75 -2.85
N ALA A 95 -21.50 -3.16 -1.67
CA ALA A 95 -20.46 -2.97 -0.66
C ALA A 95 -20.52 -4.06 0.41
N SER A 96 -19.41 -4.77 0.62
CA SER A 96 -19.27 -5.78 1.66
C SER A 96 -18.31 -5.28 2.73
N PRO A 97 -18.77 -5.08 3.98
CA PRO A 97 -17.88 -4.59 5.05
C PRO A 97 -16.82 -5.64 5.40
N ARG A 98 -15.60 -5.15 5.65
CA ARG A 98 -14.46 -5.93 6.12
C ARG A 98 -13.84 -5.23 7.31
N THR A 99 -13.40 -5.99 8.30
CA THR A 99 -12.60 -5.47 9.40
C THR A 99 -11.13 -5.62 9.05
N ARG A 100 -10.39 -4.52 9.15
CA ARG A 100 -8.92 -4.51 9.13
C ARG A 100 -8.41 -4.20 10.53
N TYR A 101 -7.29 -4.79 10.88
CA TYR A 101 -6.60 -4.53 12.13
C TYR A 101 -5.34 -3.73 11.82
N ALA A 102 -5.15 -2.63 12.53
CA ALA A 102 -3.90 -1.88 12.50
C ALA A 102 -2.94 -2.46 13.55
N PHE A 103 -1.68 -2.52 13.23
CA PHE A 103 -0.61 -2.84 14.17
C PHE A 103 -0.07 -1.55 14.78
N GLU A 104 0.31 -1.62 16.05
CA GLU A 104 0.97 -0.50 16.72
C GLU A 104 2.34 -0.25 16.09
N HIS A 105 2.65 1.01 15.80
CA HIS A 105 3.96 1.43 15.31
C HIS A 105 4.97 1.40 16.44
N SER A 106 5.64 0.26 16.65
CA SER A 106 6.71 0.10 17.64
C SER A 106 7.95 -0.46 16.96
N ALA A 107 9.03 0.32 16.96
CA ALA A 107 10.33 -0.14 16.47
C ALA A 107 10.98 -1.20 17.41
N GLU A 108 10.54 -1.29 18.65
CA GLU A 108 11.10 -2.21 19.65
C GLU A 108 10.83 -3.69 19.31
N GLY A 109 9.85 -3.97 18.44
CA GLY A 109 9.50 -5.33 18.03
C GLY A 109 10.44 -5.95 16.99
N PHE A 110 11.30 -5.16 16.34
CA PHE A 110 12.18 -5.65 15.27
C PHE A 110 13.56 -6.01 15.81
N VAL A 111 13.87 -7.31 15.89
CA VAL A 111 15.18 -7.84 16.28
C VAL A 111 15.95 -8.20 15.02
N PRO A 112 16.98 -7.43 14.61
CA PRO A 112 17.69 -7.64 13.33
C PRO A 112 18.25 -9.06 13.18
N LYS A 113 18.74 -9.66 14.26
CA LYS A 113 19.25 -11.03 14.25
C LYS A 113 18.18 -12.06 13.88
N ASP A 114 16.98 -11.92 14.46
CA ASP A 114 15.87 -12.84 14.17
C ASP A 114 15.38 -12.67 12.73
N LEU A 115 15.33 -11.43 12.24
CA LEU A 115 15.00 -11.13 10.85
C LEU A 115 16.04 -11.74 9.89
N GLN A 116 17.32 -11.63 10.21
CA GLN A 116 18.40 -12.24 9.41
C GLN A 116 18.24 -13.77 9.34
N GLU A 117 18.03 -14.42 10.48
CA GLU A 117 17.79 -15.87 10.52
C GLU A 117 16.55 -16.29 9.74
N MET A 118 15.48 -15.47 9.74
CA MET A 118 14.27 -15.73 8.95
C MET A 118 14.50 -15.55 7.45
N ALA A 119 15.28 -14.54 7.05
CA ALA A 119 15.60 -14.28 5.63
C ALA A 119 16.50 -15.39 5.04
N GLU A 120 17.36 -15.99 5.84
CA GLU A 120 18.27 -17.07 5.44
C GLU A 120 17.61 -18.45 5.35
N ARG A 121 16.43 -18.63 5.97
CA ARG A 121 15.69 -19.91 5.96
C ARG A 121 14.93 -20.12 4.65
N LEU A 122 15.66 -20.46 3.61
CA LEU A 122 15.12 -20.73 2.28
C LEU A 122 15.19 -22.22 1.94
N PRO A 123 14.23 -22.76 1.17
CA PRO A 123 14.34 -24.08 0.57
C PRO A 123 15.56 -24.18 -0.35
N GLU A 124 16.05 -25.40 -0.58
CA GLU A 124 17.16 -25.65 -1.51
C GLU A 124 16.88 -25.07 -2.90
N GLY A 125 17.88 -24.43 -3.49
CA GLY A 125 17.82 -23.82 -4.80
C GLY A 125 16.98 -22.53 -4.89
N VAL A 126 16.51 -21.98 -3.75
CA VAL A 126 15.81 -20.69 -3.70
C VAL A 126 16.76 -19.60 -3.23
N THR A 127 16.71 -18.44 -3.89
CA THR A 127 17.47 -17.23 -3.55
C THR A 127 16.54 -16.04 -3.41
N LEU A 128 16.94 -15.05 -2.60
CA LEU A 128 16.28 -13.74 -2.55
C LEU A 128 17.01 -12.76 -3.48
N SER A 129 16.25 -12.01 -4.24
CA SER A 129 16.76 -10.97 -5.14
C SER A 129 16.00 -9.67 -4.91
N PRO A 130 16.68 -8.50 -4.85
CA PRO A 130 16.00 -7.22 -4.87
C PRO A 130 15.25 -7.05 -6.20
N ILE A 131 14.12 -6.34 -6.16
CA ILE A 131 13.37 -6.01 -7.37
C ILE A 131 14.12 -4.90 -8.11
N ASP A 132 14.83 -5.28 -9.16
CA ASP A 132 15.46 -4.38 -10.12
C ASP A 132 14.50 -4.04 -11.28
N GLU A 133 14.96 -3.31 -12.28
CA GLU A 133 14.17 -2.92 -13.45
C GLU A 133 13.59 -4.14 -14.21
N ALA A 134 14.36 -5.22 -14.37
CA ALA A 134 13.92 -6.42 -15.06
C ALA A 134 12.81 -7.13 -14.27
N LEU A 135 13.00 -7.30 -12.97
CA LEU A 135 12.02 -7.89 -12.06
C LEU A 135 10.78 -6.98 -11.89
N TYR A 136 10.95 -5.64 -11.88
CA TYR A 136 9.82 -4.71 -11.90
C TYR A 136 8.91 -4.95 -13.10
N ARG A 137 9.47 -4.98 -14.31
CA ARG A 137 8.70 -5.25 -15.54
C ARG A 137 8.02 -6.62 -15.51
N ARG A 138 8.72 -7.60 -14.97
CA ARG A 138 8.17 -8.94 -14.82
C ARG A 138 7.03 -8.99 -13.82
N CYS A 139 7.17 -8.37 -12.67
CA CYS A 139 6.11 -8.27 -11.67
C CYS A 139 4.85 -7.60 -12.24
N LEU A 140 4.99 -6.58 -13.08
CA LEU A 140 3.85 -5.95 -13.76
C LEU A 140 3.13 -6.89 -14.75
N SER A 141 3.83 -7.84 -15.36
CA SER A 141 3.29 -8.74 -16.39
C SER A 141 2.50 -9.91 -15.83
N GLU A 142 2.72 -10.28 -14.58
CA GLU A 142 2.06 -11.41 -13.92
C GLU A 142 0.98 -10.88 -12.94
N GLU A 143 -0.24 -11.43 -12.99
CA GLU A 143 -1.37 -10.95 -12.19
C GLU A 143 -1.10 -10.99 -10.68
N TRP A 144 -0.51 -12.08 -10.17
CA TRP A 144 -0.30 -12.28 -8.75
C TRP A 144 0.86 -11.48 -8.14
N THR A 145 1.78 -10.96 -8.97
CA THR A 145 2.92 -10.14 -8.53
C THR A 145 2.74 -8.66 -8.80
N ARG A 146 1.69 -8.29 -9.53
CA ARG A 146 1.48 -6.92 -9.99
C ARG A 146 1.49 -5.91 -8.86
N ASP A 147 0.86 -6.25 -7.72
CA ASP A 147 0.72 -5.35 -6.59
C ASP A 147 2.04 -5.07 -5.86
N PHE A 148 3.08 -5.85 -6.12
CA PHE A 148 4.43 -5.53 -5.64
C PHE A 148 4.98 -4.21 -6.18
N VAL A 149 4.53 -3.76 -7.36
CA VAL A 149 5.13 -2.62 -8.05
C VAL A 149 4.12 -1.69 -8.73
N SER A 150 2.85 -2.08 -8.90
CA SER A 150 1.87 -1.38 -9.75
C SER A 150 1.49 0.02 -9.28
N ASN A 151 1.73 0.36 -8.02
CA ASN A 151 1.46 1.69 -7.48
C ASN A 151 2.54 2.72 -7.82
N TYR A 152 3.68 2.27 -8.37
CA TYR A 152 4.74 3.12 -8.88
C TYR A 152 4.58 3.30 -10.39
N GLY A 153 4.65 4.54 -10.87
CA GLY A 153 4.41 4.85 -12.27
C GLY A 153 5.44 4.25 -13.23
N THR A 154 6.70 4.17 -12.77
CA THR A 154 7.84 3.67 -13.54
C THR A 154 8.79 2.84 -12.67
N SER A 155 9.70 2.08 -13.31
CA SER A 155 10.78 1.37 -12.61
C SER A 155 11.75 2.33 -11.92
N GLU A 156 11.94 3.52 -12.46
CA GLU A 156 12.76 4.58 -11.88
C GLU A 156 12.12 5.14 -10.60
N ASP A 157 10.78 5.31 -10.59
CA ASP A 157 10.05 5.72 -9.39
C ASP A 157 10.14 4.65 -8.31
N PHE A 158 10.00 3.36 -8.70
CA PHE A 158 10.19 2.26 -7.76
C PHE A 158 11.61 2.22 -7.20
N ALA A 159 12.64 2.36 -8.04
CA ALA A 159 14.04 2.37 -7.60
C ALA A 159 14.36 3.54 -6.66
N ARG A 160 13.66 4.67 -6.83
CA ARG A 160 13.85 5.89 -6.02
C ARG A 160 13.13 5.84 -4.68
N MET A 161 11.90 5.31 -4.65
CA MET A 161 11.00 5.40 -3.50
C MET A 161 10.60 4.04 -2.94
N GLY A 162 10.59 3.01 -3.77
CA GLY A 162 10.15 1.68 -3.41
C GLY A 162 11.28 0.79 -2.89
N LEU A 163 10.88 -0.32 -2.31
CA LEU A 163 11.73 -1.42 -1.88
C LEU A 163 11.03 -2.74 -2.18
N GLY A 164 11.77 -3.77 -2.51
CA GLY A 164 11.16 -5.09 -2.67
C GLY A 164 12.19 -6.19 -2.87
N PHE A 165 11.81 -7.38 -2.45
CA PHE A 165 12.56 -8.61 -2.62
C PHE A 165 11.65 -9.73 -3.10
N VAL A 166 12.15 -10.54 -4.01
CA VAL A 166 11.45 -11.72 -4.50
C VAL A 166 12.27 -12.98 -4.24
N ALA A 167 11.59 -14.08 -3.98
CA ALA A 167 12.16 -15.42 -3.89
C ALA A 167 12.12 -16.08 -5.28
N LEU A 168 13.28 -16.51 -5.76
CA LEU A 168 13.49 -17.11 -7.07
C LEU A 168 14.01 -18.53 -6.95
N ARG A 169 13.53 -19.43 -7.82
CA ARG A 169 14.19 -20.72 -8.11
C ARG A 169 14.60 -20.72 -9.58
N GLY A 170 15.89 -20.52 -9.84
CA GLY A 170 16.34 -20.15 -11.17
C GLY A 170 15.66 -18.86 -11.61
N GLU A 171 14.89 -18.90 -12.68
CA GLU A 171 14.12 -17.74 -13.16
C GLU A 171 12.69 -17.69 -12.62
N GLU A 172 12.20 -18.71 -11.92
CA GLU A 172 10.82 -18.74 -11.44
C GLU A 172 10.58 -17.83 -10.23
N LEU A 173 9.61 -16.93 -10.32
CA LEU A 173 9.08 -16.16 -9.18
C LEU A 173 8.21 -17.07 -8.30
N LEU A 174 8.53 -17.15 -7.02
CA LEU A 174 7.84 -18.01 -6.06
C LEU A 174 7.05 -17.22 -5.00
N ALA A 175 7.63 -16.12 -4.53
CA ALA A 175 7.05 -15.22 -3.53
C ALA A 175 7.71 -13.85 -3.64
N GLY A 176 7.13 -12.85 -3.01
CA GLY A 176 7.75 -11.54 -2.88
C GLY A 176 7.21 -10.76 -1.69
N ALA A 177 7.98 -9.76 -1.29
CA ALA A 177 7.57 -8.71 -0.37
C ALA A 177 8.09 -7.37 -0.91
N SER A 178 7.25 -6.37 -0.93
CA SER A 178 7.62 -5.05 -1.44
C SER A 178 6.89 -3.93 -0.72
N SER A 179 7.26 -2.68 -0.99
CA SER A 179 6.51 -1.53 -0.59
C SER A 179 5.27 -1.37 -1.48
N TYR A 180 4.08 -1.59 -0.93
CA TYR A 180 2.81 -1.23 -1.57
C TYR A 180 2.73 0.29 -1.78
N SER A 181 3.19 1.03 -0.79
CA SER A 181 3.38 2.47 -0.86
C SER A 181 4.53 2.92 0.01
N SER A 182 5.03 4.14 -0.28
CA SER A 182 6.03 4.83 0.52
C SER A 182 5.41 6.08 1.14
N TYR A 183 5.80 6.41 2.36
CA TYR A 183 5.34 7.59 3.09
C TYR A 183 6.54 8.22 3.84
N PRO A 184 6.42 9.43 4.41
CA PRO A 184 7.52 10.05 5.14
C PRO A 184 7.98 9.17 6.32
N GLY A 185 9.18 8.60 6.22
CA GLY A 185 9.80 7.76 7.25
C GLY A 185 9.47 6.27 7.17
N GLY A 186 8.77 5.78 6.14
CA GLY A 186 8.47 4.34 6.05
C GLY A 186 7.85 3.86 4.74
N ILE A 187 7.48 2.61 4.76
CA ILE A 187 6.75 1.93 3.69
C ILE A 187 5.56 1.15 4.25
N GLU A 188 4.51 1.00 3.46
CA GLU A 188 3.46 -0.01 3.67
C GLU A 188 3.83 -1.27 2.91
N ILE A 189 3.75 -2.44 3.56
CA ILE A 189 4.23 -3.71 3.00
C ILE A 189 3.13 -4.43 2.24
N GLU A 190 3.46 -4.97 1.06
CA GLU A 190 2.72 -5.98 0.31
C GLU A 190 3.50 -7.29 0.30
N ILE A 191 2.83 -8.41 0.55
CA ILE A 191 3.45 -9.75 0.50
C ILE A 191 2.49 -10.74 -0.16
N ASP A 192 2.98 -11.48 -1.15
CA ASP A 192 2.25 -12.65 -1.66
C ASP A 192 3.20 -13.82 -2.00
N THR A 193 2.60 -14.99 -2.12
CA THR A 193 3.26 -16.24 -2.51
C THR A 193 2.42 -16.98 -3.53
N ARG A 194 3.04 -17.38 -4.62
CA ARG A 194 2.42 -18.20 -5.66
C ARG A 194 1.69 -19.40 -5.04
N LYS A 195 0.46 -19.65 -5.44
CA LYS A 195 -0.46 -20.58 -4.78
C LYS A 195 0.14 -21.97 -4.53
N ASP A 196 0.89 -22.50 -5.50
CA ASP A 196 1.55 -23.82 -5.45
C ASP A 196 2.82 -23.84 -4.61
N GLN A 197 3.34 -22.68 -4.20
CA GLN A 197 4.57 -22.51 -3.42
C GLN A 197 4.32 -22.07 -1.97
N ARG A 198 3.06 -22.05 -1.54
CA ARG A 198 2.67 -21.67 -0.19
C ARG A 198 3.15 -22.67 0.86
N ARG A 199 3.21 -22.24 2.13
CA ARG A 199 3.57 -23.06 3.31
C ARG A 199 5.03 -23.52 3.35
N GLN A 200 5.92 -22.91 2.56
CA GLN A 200 7.36 -23.17 2.52
C GLN A 200 8.21 -22.10 3.25
N GLY A 201 7.57 -21.10 3.87
CA GLY A 201 8.26 -20.01 4.59
C GLY A 201 8.74 -18.86 3.70
N LEU A 202 8.47 -18.89 2.38
CA LEU A 202 8.97 -17.91 1.41
C LEU A 202 8.52 -16.47 1.71
N ALA A 203 7.22 -16.26 1.99
CA ALA A 203 6.70 -14.94 2.36
C ALA A 203 7.42 -14.37 3.59
N ARG A 204 7.66 -15.22 4.60
CA ARG A 204 8.38 -14.81 5.80
C ARG A 204 9.83 -14.42 5.49
N ALA A 205 10.52 -15.16 4.63
CA ALA A 205 11.89 -14.84 4.24
C ALA A 205 11.96 -13.52 3.43
N CYS A 206 11.05 -13.32 2.45
CA CYS A 206 10.95 -12.07 1.70
C CYS A 206 10.64 -10.87 2.61
N GLY A 207 9.64 -11.01 3.50
CA GLY A 207 9.26 -9.98 4.46
C GLY A 207 10.38 -9.63 5.42
N ALA A 208 11.06 -10.64 5.98
CA ALA A 208 12.20 -10.42 6.87
C ALA A 208 13.36 -9.69 6.18
N ARG A 209 13.68 -10.04 4.92
CA ARG A 209 14.71 -9.32 4.15
C ARG A 209 14.29 -7.88 3.84
N LEU A 210 13.02 -7.66 3.50
CA LEU A 210 12.49 -6.31 3.28
C LEU A 210 12.56 -5.46 4.56
N MET A 211 12.17 -6.02 5.70
CA MET A 211 12.24 -5.34 6.99
C MET A 211 13.68 -4.97 7.36
N LEU A 212 14.66 -5.88 7.15
CA LEU A 212 16.07 -5.57 7.36
C LEU A 212 16.52 -4.37 6.52
N GLU A 213 16.18 -4.36 5.24
CA GLU A 213 16.51 -3.24 4.36
C GLU A 213 15.87 -1.93 4.83
N CYS A 214 14.62 -1.98 5.32
CA CYS A 214 13.97 -0.81 5.91
C CYS A 214 14.76 -0.28 7.11
N LEU A 215 15.15 -1.16 8.06
CA LEU A 215 15.91 -0.78 9.23
C LEU A 215 17.28 -0.18 8.87
N GLU A 216 17.98 -0.78 7.89
CA GLU A 216 19.26 -0.27 7.36
C GLU A 216 19.13 1.13 6.76
N ARG A 217 17.97 1.47 6.17
CA ARG A 217 17.67 2.79 5.60
C ARG A 217 17.01 3.75 6.57
N GLY A 218 16.76 3.36 7.82
CA GLY A 218 16.02 4.17 8.79
C GLY A 218 14.55 4.37 8.45
N LEU A 219 13.95 3.40 7.72
CA LEU A 219 12.53 3.39 7.36
C LEU A 219 11.75 2.46 8.28
N PHE A 220 10.50 2.81 8.58
CA PHE A 220 9.59 1.96 9.32
C PHE A 220 8.80 1.05 8.37
N PRO A 221 8.84 -0.29 8.55
CA PRO A 221 8.04 -1.23 7.77
C PRO A 221 6.65 -1.38 8.39
N SER A 222 5.65 -0.72 7.84
CA SER A 222 4.24 -0.84 8.26
C SER A 222 3.52 -1.96 7.52
N TRP A 223 2.52 -2.55 8.19
CA TRP A 223 1.71 -3.63 7.59
C TRP A 223 0.27 -3.61 8.10
#